data_fb10298788f6bfc024b8337674568d06
#
_entry.id   fb10298788f6bfc024b8337674568d06
#
_cell.length_a   1.000
_cell.length_b   1.000
_cell.length_c   1.000
_cell.angle_alpha   90.00
_cell.angle_beta   90.00
_cell.angle_gamma   90.00
#
_symmetry.space_group_name_H-M   'P 1'
#
loop_
_entity.id
_entity.type
_entity.pdbx_description
1 polymer ?
#
loop_
_entity_poly.entity_id
_entity_poly.type
_entity_poly.pdbx_seq_one_letter_code
_entity_poly.pdbx_strand_id
1 'polypeptide(L)'
;MKNNIFIYFLLLSIIFTPFSISEEKFLSLKKNKVNVRYGPSFDSKIKYIYKKINLPIKQIDEKENFRRIVDLKNNSGWIHISQLKKSNSIIILDNKILFKSPSNLSRPVARIEKGRLLIVKRCENKWCSIITEDYSGWIKAKNIWGSIK
;
A
#
# COMPACT_ATOMS: atom_id res chain seq x y z
N MET A 1 -44.19 48.34 -31.64
CA MET A 1 -43.43 47.12 -31.94
C MET A 1 -42.48 46.86 -30.77
N LYS A 2 -42.77 45.88 -29.93
CA LYS A 2 -41.95 45.53 -28.75
C LYS A 2 -41.12 44.30 -29.12
N ASN A 3 -39.81 44.47 -29.21
CA ASN A 3 -38.86 43.38 -29.42
C ASN A 3 -38.58 42.71 -28.07
N ASN A 4 -39.08 41.51 -27.91
CA ASN A 4 -38.72 40.64 -26.79
C ASN A 4 -37.44 39.87 -27.16
N ILE A 5 -36.33 40.32 -26.64
CA ILE A 5 -35.06 39.58 -26.68
C ILE A 5 -35.12 38.56 -25.54
N PHE A 6 -35.44 37.31 -25.85
CA PHE A 6 -35.29 36.20 -24.94
C PHE A 6 -33.80 35.86 -24.82
N ILE A 7 -33.20 36.31 -23.73
CA ILE A 7 -31.83 35.89 -23.36
C ILE A 7 -31.93 34.48 -22.79
N TYR A 8 -31.55 33.48 -23.59
CA TYR A 8 -31.32 32.12 -23.11
C TYR A 8 -30.05 32.11 -22.28
N PHE A 9 -30.20 32.19 -20.94
CA PHE A 9 -29.16 31.85 -20.02
C PHE A 9 -28.98 30.32 -20.05
N LEU A 10 -28.06 29.86 -20.89
CA LEU A 10 -27.61 28.48 -20.88
C LEU A 10 -26.73 28.28 -19.62
N LEU A 11 -27.37 27.84 -18.53
CA LEU A 11 -26.71 27.40 -17.34
C LEU A 11 -25.90 26.15 -17.67
N LEU A 12 -24.65 26.35 -18.05
CA LEU A 12 -23.64 25.28 -18.16
C LEU A 12 -23.32 24.81 -16.75
N SER A 13 -24.13 23.87 -16.23
CA SER A 13 -23.84 23.18 -15.00
C SER A 13 -22.64 22.28 -15.22
N ILE A 14 -21.45 22.80 -14.91
CA ILE A 14 -20.24 22.00 -14.80
C ILE A 14 -20.46 21.03 -13.66
N ILE A 15 -20.80 19.77 -14.00
CA ILE A 15 -20.87 18.67 -13.06
C ILE A 15 -19.43 18.39 -12.63
N PHE A 16 -19.03 19.00 -11.52
CA PHE A 16 -17.83 18.60 -10.79
C PHE A 16 -18.11 17.21 -10.22
N THR A 17 -17.76 16.17 -10.95
CA THR A 17 -17.68 14.83 -10.38
C THR A 17 -16.50 14.84 -9.39
N PRO A 18 -16.73 14.62 -8.09
CA PRO A 18 -15.62 14.51 -7.15
C PRO A 18 -14.78 13.31 -7.60
N PHE A 19 -13.52 13.56 -7.96
CA PHE A 19 -12.56 12.52 -8.23
C PHE A 19 -12.31 11.80 -6.89
N SER A 20 -13.00 10.69 -6.68
CA SER A 20 -12.83 9.85 -5.50
C SER A 20 -11.45 9.21 -5.60
N ILE A 21 -10.47 9.78 -4.89
CA ILE A 21 -9.18 9.13 -4.69
C ILE A 21 -9.46 7.93 -3.81
N SER A 22 -9.62 6.76 -4.43
CA SER A 22 -9.72 5.50 -3.70
C SER A 22 -8.42 5.29 -2.94
N GLU A 23 -8.52 5.30 -1.61
CA GLU A 23 -7.39 5.06 -0.74
C GLU A 23 -6.83 3.65 -0.98
N GLU A 24 -5.54 3.54 -1.27
CA GLU A 24 -4.90 2.26 -1.51
C GLU A 24 -4.89 1.42 -0.23
N LYS A 25 -5.55 0.27 -0.28
CA LYS A 25 -5.66 -0.64 0.85
C LYS A 25 -4.54 -1.67 0.80
N PHE A 26 -3.60 -1.56 1.72
CA PHE A 26 -2.54 -2.54 1.90
C PHE A 26 -2.84 -3.51 3.04
N LEU A 27 -2.47 -4.76 2.82
CA LEU A 27 -2.48 -5.85 3.78
C LEU A 27 -1.08 -6.47 3.83
N SER A 28 -0.81 -7.25 4.86
CA SER A 28 0.43 -8.04 4.94
C SER A 28 0.12 -9.52 5.13
N LEU A 29 1.00 -10.36 4.62
CA LEU A 29 0.90 -11.81 4.83
C LEU A 29 1.13 -12.14 6.30
N LYS A 30 0.22 -12.92 6.87
CA LYS A 30 0.25 -13.34 8.29
C LYS A 30 1.18 -14.51 8.55
N LYS A 31 1.48 -15.31 7.50
CA LYS A 31 2.22 -16.58 7.60
C LYS A 31 3.38 -16.61 6.60
N ASN A 32 4.35 -17.48 6.86
CA ASN A 32 5.46 -17.73 5.93
C ASN A 32 5.05 -18.46 4.66
N LYS A 33 3.93 -19.19 4.68
CA LYS A 33 3.39 -19.90 3.53
C LYS A 33 1.94 -19.50 3.32
N VAL A 34 1.65 -18.84 2.20
CA VAL A 34 0.32 -18.31 1.85
C VAL A 34 -0.03 -18.72 0.44
N ASN A 35 -1.14 -19.44 0.30
CA ASN A 35 -1.66 -19.89 -0.99
C ASN A 35 -2.39 -18.76 -1.69
N VAL A 36 -2.01 -18.46 -2.92
CA VAL A 36 -2.69 -17.57 -3.84
C VAL A 36 -3.44 -18.41 -4.87
N ARG A 37 -4.72 -18.14 -5.05
CA ARG A 37 -5.63 -18.93 -5.89
C ARG A 37 -6.07 -18.17 -7.13
N TYR A 38 -6.53 -18.90 -8.13
CA TYR A 38 -7.11 -18.31 -9.34
C TYR A 38 -8.47 -17.65 -9.09
N GLY A 39 -9.23 -18.12 -8.10
CA GLY A 39 -10.57 -17.61 -7.76
C GLY A 39 -10.82 -17.51 -6.26
N PRO A 40 -11.91 -16.84 -5.86
CA PRO A 40 -12.28 -16.59 -4.48
C PRO A 40 -13.01 -17.78 -3.82
N SER A 41 -12.40 -18.96 -3.86
CA SER A 41 -12.93 -20.19 -3.27
C SER A 41 -11.78 -21.11 -2.84
N PHE A 42 -12.01 -21.95 -1.85
CA PHE A 42 -11.08 -23.03 -1.47
C PHE A 42 -10.97 -24.11 -2.55
N ASP A 43 -11.98 -24.29 -3.39
CA ASP A 43 -11.99 -25.23 -4.52
C ASP A 43 -11.20 -24.69 -5.72
N SER A 44 -10.93 -23.38 -5.76
CA SER A 44 -10.11 -22.78 -6.80
C SER A 44 -8.67 -23.27 -6.69
N LYS A 45 -8.07 -23.66 -7.81
CA LYS A 45 -6.69 -24.13 -7.89
C LYS A 45 -5.72 -23.08 -7.32
N ILE A 46 -4.67 -23.55 -6.66
CA ILE A 46 -3.56 -22.70 -6.22
C ILE A 46 -2.79 -22.25 -7.47
N LYS A 47 -2.62 -20.94 -7.59
CA LYS A 47 -1.88 -20.31 -8.68
C LYS A 47 -0.39 -20.27 -8.38
N TYR A 48 -0.03 -19.86 -7.17
CA TYR A 48 1.33 -19.84 -6.61
C TYR A 48 1.28 -19.71 -5.08
N ILE A 49 2.44 -19.77 -4.44
CA ILE A 49 2.58 -19.70 -2.98
C ILE A 49 3.60 -18.63 -2.63
N TYR A 50 3.22 -17.69 -1.79
CA TYR A 50 4.16 -16.79 -1.14
C TYR A 50 4.87 -17.49 0.03
N LYS A 51 6.17 -17.24 0.16
CA LYS A 51 7.01 -17.79 1.24
C LYS A 51 7.68 -16.70 2.07
N LYS A 52 6.99 -15.58 2.32
CA LYS A 52 7.55 -14.45 3.07
C LYS A 52 6.50 -13.81 3.97
N ILE A 53 6.64 -14.00 5.28
CA ILE A 53 5.81 -13.31 6.27
C ILE A 53 5.96 -11.79 6.17
N ASN A 54 4.93 -11.05 6.52
CA ASN A 54 4.88 -9.58 6.48
C ASN A 54 5.04 -8.98 5.07
N LEU A 55 5.00 -9.77 4.00
CA LEU A 55 5.03 -9.21 2.65
C LEU A 55 3.84 -8.25 2.45
N PRO A 56 4.08 -6.95 2.16
CA PRO A 56 3.01 -6.02 1.88
C PRO A 56 2.44 -6.27 0.48
N ILE A 57 1.12 -6.38 0.42
CA ILE A 57 0.35 -6.60 -0.80
C ILE A 57 -0.81 -5.60 -0.85
N LYS A 58 -1.15 -5.14 -2.04
CA LYS A 58 -2.26 -4.23 -2.27
C LYS A 58 -3.54 -5.01 -2.55
N GLN A 59 -4.61 -4.73 -1.81
CA GLN A 59 -5.93 -5.24 -2.12
C GLN A 59 -6.52 -4.45 -3.28
N ILE A 60 -7.03 -5.15 -4.29
CA ILE A 60 -7.66 -4.54 -5.48
C ILE A 60 -9.12 -4.94 -5.62
N ASP A 61 -9.55 -6.02 -4.95
CA ASP A 61 -10.93 -6.48 -4.98
C ASP A 61 -11.22 -7.36 -3.75
N GLU A 62 -12.51 -7.62 -3.49
CA GLU A 62 -12.92 -8.55 -2.43
C GLU A 62 -14.19 -9.30 -2.81
N LYS A 63 -14.26 -10.56 -2.39
CA LYS A 63 -15.46 -11.38 -2.46
C LYS A 63 -15.54 -12.29 -1.25
N GLU A 64 -16.58 -12.13 -0.46
CA GLU A 64 -16.76 -12.85 0.80
C GLU A 64 -15.51 -12.82 1.70
N ASN A 65 -14.98 -14.00 2.05
CA ASN A 65 -13.76 -14.12 2.87
C ASN A 65 -12.46 -14.12 2.05
N PHE A 66 -12.49 -13.73 0.77
CA PHE A 66 -11.32 -13.66 -0.08
C PHE A 66 -11.00 -12.22 -0.47
N ARG A 67 -9.72 -11.94 -0.63
CA ARG A 67 -9.20 -10.66 -1.12
C ARG A 67 -8.41 -10.92 -2.40
N ARG A 68 -8.75 -10.21 -3.46
CA ARG A 68 -7.91 -10.16 -4.65
C ARG A 68 -6.79 -9.17 -4.40
N ILE A 69 -5.59 -9.64 -4.57
CA ILE A 69 -4.38 -8.86 -4.26
C ILE A 69 -3.51 -8.70 -5.49
N VAL A 70 -2.62 -7.72 -5.41
CA VAL A 70 -1.49 -7.54 -6.32
C VAL A 70 -0.23 -7.24 -5.51
N ASP A 71 0.89 -7.83 -5.91
CA ASP A 71 2.20 -7.56 -5.32
C ASP A 71 2.98 -6.49 -6.11
N LEU A 72 4.16 -6.12 -5.62
CA LEU A 72 5.06 -5.15 -6.25
C LEU A 72 5.48 -5.53 -7.68
N LYS A 73 5.41 -6.81 -8.04
CA LYS A 73 5.75 -7.33 -9.38
C LYS A 73 4.53 -7.54 -10.28
N ASN A 74 3.36 -6.99 -9.89
CA ASN A 74 2.09 -7.18 -10.58
C ASN A 74 1.55 -8.62 -10.62
N ASN A 75 2.04 -9.52 -9.78
CA ASN A 75 1.41 -10.82 -9.62
C ASN A 75 0.11 -10.66 -8.84
N SER A 76 -0.99 -11.21 -9.35
CA SER A 76 -2.29 -11.12 -8.72
C SER A 76 -2.96 -12.46 -8.51
N GLY A 77 -3.88 -12.52 -7.57
CA GLY A 77 -4.71 -13.68 -7.27
C GLY A 77 -5.50 -13.48 -5.99
N TRP A 78 -6.15 -14.53 -5.53
CA TRP A 78 -7.07 -14.50 -4.40
C TRP A 78 -6.45 -15.18 -3.17
N ILE A 79 -6.54 -14.51 -2.02
CA ILE A 79 -6.07 -15.00 -0.73
C ILE A 79 -7.23 -14.94 0.27
N HIS A 80 -7.39 -15.99 1.08
CA HIS A 80 -8.36 -16.00 2.17
C HIS A 80 -7.91 -15.09 3.31
N ILE A 81 -8.83 -14.35 3.92
CA ILE A 81 -8.56 -13.33 4.96
C ILE A 81 -7.81 -13.88 6.18
N SER A 82 -7.98 -15.16 6.52
CA SER A 82 -7.27 -15.79 7.65
C SER A 82 -5.73 -15.82 7.46
N GLN A 83 -5.24 -15.64 6.23
CA GLN A 83 -3.82 -15.59 5.89
C GLN A 83 -3.28 -14.16 5.80
N LEU A 84 -4.14 -13.17 6.01
CA LEU A 84 -3.85 -11.75 5.90
C LEU A 84 -3.96 -11.06 7.25
N LYS A 85 -3.30 -9.93 7.38
CA LYS A 85 -3.41 -9.01 8.54
C LYS A 85 -3.30 -7.56 8.07
N LYS A 86 -3.68 -6.62 8.96
CA LYS A 86 -3.42 -5.19 8.74
C LYS A 86 -1.93 -4.98 8.45
N SER A 87 -1.61 -4.19 7.43
CA SER A 87 -0.23 -3.94 7.06
C SER A 87 0.44 -3.00 8.05
N ASN A 88 1.65 -3.38 8.47
CA ASN A 88 2.61 -2.54 9.18
C ASN A 88 4.01 -2.70 8.57
N SER A 89 4.08 -3.08 7.31
CA SER A 89 5.32 -3.38 6.61
C SER A 89 5.37 -2.65 5.28
N ILE A 90 6.58 -2.36 4.85
CA ILE A 90 6.88 -1.70 3.58
C ILE A 90 8.06 -2.39 2.90
N ILE A 91 8.14 -2.23 1.57
CA ILE A 91 9.34 -2.51 0.79
C ILE A 91 9.87 -1.17 0.28
N ILE A 92 11.15 -0.89 0.52
CA ILE A 92 11.77 0.32 0.01
C ILE A 92 12.16 0.17 -1.46
N LEU A 93 11.89 1.20 -2.27
CA LEU A 93 12.08 1.18 -3.71
C LEU A 93 13.38 1.85 -4.18
N ASP A 94 14.09 2.46 -3.24
CA ASP A 94 15.43 3.06 -3.43
C ASP A 94 16.30 2.81 -2.18
N ASN A 95 17.61 3.02 -2.30
CA ASN A 95 18.50 2.93 -1.14
C ASN A 95 18.20 4.06 -0.15
N LYS A 96 18.17 3.75 1.14
CA LYS A 96 17.85 4.72 2.21
C LYS A 96 18.93 4.74 3.27
N ILE A 97 19.07 5.90 3.89
CA ILE A 97 19.84 6.04 5.13
C ILE A 97 18.85 5.92 6.29
N LEU A 98 19.21 5.09 7.25
CA LEU A 98 18.56 4.98 8.54
C LEU A 98 19.20 6.00 9.49
N PHE A 99 18.38 6.87 10.06
CA PHE A 99 18.83 7.90 10.99
C PHE A 99 18.38 7.57 12.41
N LYS A 100 19.13 8.07 13.39
CA LYS A 100 18.78 7.91 14.81
C LYS A 100 17.46 8.65 15.17
N SER A 101 17.21 9.79 14.55
CA SER A 101 16.03 10.67 14.76
C SER A 101 15.43 11.10 13.41
N PRO A 102 14.17 11.57 13.37
CA PRO A 102 13.49 11.97 12.12
C PRO A 102 14.00 13.32 11.59
N SER A 103 15.26 13.40 11.27
CA SER A 103 15.93 14.59 10.74
C SER A 103 17.09 14.23 9.83
N ASN A 104 17.30 15.02 8.76
CA ASN A 104 18.47 14.87 7.88
C ASN A 104 19.80 15.24 8.56
N LEU A 105 19.73 16.00 9.65
CA LEU A 105 20.90 16.38 10.47
C LEU A 105 21.21 15.36 11.55
N SER A 106 20.35 14.34 11.70
CA SER A 106 20.54 13.29 12.69
C SER A 106 21.66 12.34 12.27
N ARG A 107 22.28 11.71 13.27
CA ARG A 107 23.33 10.70 13.04
C ARG A 107 22.82 9.56 12.19
N PRO A 108 23.50 9.21 11.08
CA PRO A 108 23.21 8.00 10.33
C PRO A 108 23.58 6.76 11.16
N VAL A 109 22.71 5.74 11.09
CA VAL A 109 22.87 4.46 11.81
C VAL A 109 23.31 3.37 10.85
N ALA A 110 22.65 3.28 9.68
CA ALA A 110 22.91 2.26 8.68
C ALA A 110 22.46 2.72 7.29
N ARG A 111 22.95 2.05 6.26
CA ARG A 111 22.41 2.12 4.90
C ARG A 111 21.53 0.91 4.66
N ILE A 112 20.32 1.13 4.14
CA ILE A 112 19.36 0.07 3.81
C ILE A 112 19.21 0.02 2.29
N GLU A 113 19.44 -1.15 1.73
CA GLU A 113 19.38 -1.34 0.29
C GLU A 113 17.95 -1.47 -0.22
N LYS A 114 17.75 -1.02 -1.45
CA LYS A 114 16.50 -1.22 -2.21
C LYS A 114 16.02 -2.67 -2.15
N GLY A 115 14.70 -2.86 -2.05
CA GLY A 115 14.04 -4.18 -2.00
C GLY A 115 13.93 -4.79 -0.60
N ARG A 116 14.51 -4.18 0.43
CA ARG A 116 14.37 -4.65 1.81
C ARG A 116 12.94 -4.44 2.30
N LEU A 117 12.40 -5.47 2.94
CA LEU A 117 11.16 -5.41 3.69
C LEU A 117 11.45 -4.89 5.09
N LEU A 118 10.73 -3.87 5.53
CA LEU A 118 10.88 -3.24 6.83
C LEU A 118 9.56 -3.25 7.58
N ILE A 119 9.63 -3.43 8.89
CA ILE A 119 8.50 -3.28 9.79
C ILE A 119 8.44 -1.84 10.29
N VAL A 120 7.29 -1.20 10.11
CA VAL A 120 7.04 0.18 10.52
C VAL A 120 6.37 0.18 11.88
N LYS A 121 6.92 0.93 12.82
CA LYS A 121 6.30 1.18 14.13
C LYS A 121 5.31 2.34 14.07
N ARG A 122 5.76 3.46 13.52
CA ARG A 122 4.95 4.68 13.36
C ARG A 122 5.54 5.58 12.29
N CYS A 123 4.72 6.48 11.74
CA CYS A 123 5.19 7.53 10.84
C CYS A 123 4.71 8.90 11.33
N GLU A 124 5.54 9.91 11.14
CA GLU A 124 5.25 11.30 11.47
C GLU A 124 6.04 12.23 10.53
N ASN A 125 5.44 13.29 10.05
CA ASN A 125 6.11 14.35 9.25
C ASN A 125 7.00 13.81 8.11
N LYS A 126 6.49 12.86 7.32
CA LYS A 126 7.22 12.21 6.20
C LYS A 126 8.40 11.31 6.62
N TRP A 127 8.52 10.99 7.89
CA TRP A 127 9.48 10.04 8.44
C TRP A 127 8.78 8.83 9.03
N CYS A 128 9.38 7.65 8.88
CA CYS A 128 8.89 6.42 9.48
C CYS A 128 9.93 5.79 10.38
N SER A 129 9.53 5.52 11.62
CA SER A 129 10.30 4.70 12.54
C SER A 129 10.16 3.24 12.15
N ILE A 130 11.27 2.60 11.89
CA ILE A 130 11.33 1.19 11.49
C ILE A 130 12.16 0.38 12.49
N ILE A 131 11.91 -0.92 12.47
CA ILE A 131 12.72 -1.90 13.20
C ILE A 131 13.12 -3.02 12.24
N THR A 132 14.37 -3.43 12.35
CA THR A 132 14.92 -4.66 11.76
C THR A 132 15.45 -5.55 12.88
N GLU A 133 16.01 -6.72 12.55
CA GLU A 133 16.62 -7.60 13.55
C GLU A 133 17.80 -6.91 14.27
N ASP A 134 18.61 -6.13 13.53
CA ASP A 134 19.86 -5.54 14.02
C ASP A 134 19.76 -4.05 14.37
N TYR A 135 18.82 -3.33 13.75
CA TYR A 135 18.77 -1.87 13.82
C TYR A 135 17.36 -1.35 14.02
N SER A 136 17.26 -0.20 14.67
CA SER A 136 16.06 0.63 14.71
C SER A 136 16.43 2.08 14.43
N GLY A 137 15.50 2.82 13.82
CA GLY A 137 15.70 4.22 13.51
C GLY A 137 14.64 4.75 12.56
N TRP A 138 14.97 5.83 11.87
CA TRP A 138 14.05 6.59 11.05
C TRP A 138 14.50 6.67 9.61
N ILE A 139 13.57 6.45 8.68
CA ILE A 139 13.76 6.62 7.24
C ILE A 139 12.75 7.62 6.70
N LYS A 140 13.07 8.25 5.56
CA LYS A 140 12.08 9.05 4.82
C LYS A 140 11.02 8.16 4.17
N ALA A 141 9.75 8.52 4.35
CA ALA A 141 8.58 7.82 3.81
C ALA A 141 8.32 8.16 2.32
N LYS A 142 9.35 8.14 1.49
CA LYS A 142 9.27 8.38 0.05
C LYS A 142 9.73 7.14 -0.70
N ASN A 143 9.16 6.85 -1.88
CA ASN A 143 9.50 5.70 -2.71
C ASN A 143 9.45 4.38 -1.91
N ILE A 144 8.26 4.07 -1.43
CA ILE A 144 7.97 2.85 -0.67
C ILE A 144 6.76 2.15 -1.28
N TRP A 145 6.71 0.83 -1.13
CA TRP A 145 5.56 -0.02 -1.41
C TRP A 145 5.02 -0.57 -0.10
N GLY A 146 3.75 -0.31 0.19
CA GLY A 146 3.11 -0.69 1.44
C GLY A 146 2.37 0.46 2.10
N SER A 147 1.66 0.18 3.19
CA SER A 147 0.95 1.19 3.99
C SER A 147 1.71 1.51 5.26
N ILE A 148 1.64 2.76 5.64
CA ILE A 148 2.29 3.36 6.80
C ILE A 148 1.30 4.07 7.74
N LYS A 149 0.07 3.53 7.79
CA LYS A 149 -0.98 4.04 8.71
C LYS A 149 -0.87 3.47 10.11
#